data_87f1f43d2d3b682e1f7dc9e4767ce538
#
_entry.id   87f1f43d2d3b682e1f7dc9e4767ce538
#
_cell.length_a   1.000
_cell.length_b   1.000
_cell.length_c   1.000
_cell.angle_alpha   90.00
_cell.angle_beta   90.00
_cell.angle_gamma   90.00
#
_symmetry.space_group_name_H-M   'P 1'
#
loop_
_entity.id
_entity.type
_entity.pdbx_description
1 polymer ?
#
loop_
_entity_poly.entity_id
_entity_poly.type
_entity_poly.pdbx_seq_one_letter_code
_entity_poly.pdbx_strand_id
1 'polypeptide(L)'
;MIEKSDSALRVSGPMLIAGATGLLASGRGFLSSASRADGVVFDLSAVEETDSSALSVIFGWLRTAQALGVGMRIANPPASMISQAALYGVSDSLPLA
;
A
#
# COMPACT_ATOMS: atom_id res chain seq x y z
N MET A 1 8.14 5.04 -5.71
CA MET A 1 8.85 5.77 -4.64
C MET A 1 7.90 6.07 -3.48
N ILE A 2 8.39 5.95 -2.28
CA ILE A 2 7.59 6.25 -1.07
C ILE A 2 8.28 7.37 -0.30
N GLU A 3 7.51 8.42 0.02
CA GLU A 3 8.02 9.57 0.76
C GLU A 3 7.10 9.89 1.93
N LYS A 4 7.68 10.31 3.06
CA LYS A 4 6.89 10.84 4.18
C LYS A 4 6.28 12.17 3.79
N SER A 5 4.99 12.33 4.09
CA SER A 5 4.23 13.55 3.83
C SER A 5 3.22 13.73 4.95
N ASP A 6 3.37 14.77 5.76
CA ASP A 6 2.48 15.07 6.88
C ASP A 6 2.20 13.81 7.73
N SER A 7 0.97 13.30 7.67
CA SER A 7 0.54 12.14 8.45
C SER A 7 0.48 10.85 7.61
N ALA A 8 1.00 10.85 6.38
CA ALA A 8 0.90 9.72 5.47
C ALA A 8 2.23 9.42 4.79
N LEU A 9 2.31 8.23 4.21
CA LEU A 9 3.40 7.83 3.31
C LEU A 9 2.88 7.92 1.89
N ARG A 10 3.39 8.86 1.12
CA ARG A 10 2.95 9.06 -0.25
C ARG A 10 3.68 8.12 -1.19
N VAL A 11 2.93 7.30 -1.90
CA VAL A 11 3.46 6.43 -2.94
C VAL A 11 3.31 7.15 -4.28
N SER A 12 4.38 7.27 -5.05
CA SER A 12 4.36 7.91 -6.35
C SER A 12 4.95 7.00 -7.42
N GLY A 13 4.58 7.27 -8.67
CA GLY A 13 5.00 6.47 -9.81
C GLY A 13 4.10 5.25 -10.01
N PRO A 14 4.45 4.39 -10.98
CA PRO A 14 3.63 3.22 -11.27
C PRO A 14 3.81 2.13 -10.22
N MET A 15 2.73 1.36 -10.00
CA MET A 15 2.76 0.14 -9.21
C MET A 15 2.59 -1.05 -10.15
N LEU A 16 3.67 -1.40 -10.83
CA LEU A 16 3.72 -2.45 -11.84
C LEU A 16 4.70 -3.54 -11.42
N ILE A 17 4.61 -4.68 -12.08
CA ILE A 17 5.43 -5.85 -11.75
C ILE A 17 6.94 -5.53 -11.73
N ALA A 18 7.40 -4.67 -12.63
CA ALA A 18 8.83 -4.32 -12.72
C ALA A 18 9.37 -3.66 -11.46
N GLY A 19 8.52 -2.90 -10.73
CA GLY A 19 8.93 -2.21 -9.51
C GLY A 19 8.42 -2.85 -8.22
N ALA A 20 7.69 -3.95 -8.31
CA ALA A 20 6.96 -4.50 -7.16
C ALA A 20 7.87 -4.89 -5.99
N THR A 21 8.98 -5.56 -6.27
CA THR A 21 9.92 -6.00 -5.22
C THR A 21 10.48 -4.80 -4.44
N GLY A 22 10.88 -3.75 -5.17
CA GLY A 22 11.42 -2.54 -4.55
C GLY A 22 10.39 -1.80 -3.70
N LEU A 23 9.15 -1.67 -4.21
CA LEU A 23 8.07 -1.05 -3.46
C LEU A 23 7.72 -1.84 -2.20
N LEU A 24 7.65 -3.17 -2.31
CA LEU A 24 7.36 -4.03 -1.18
C LEU A 24 8.40 -3.85 -0.08
N ALA A 25 9.68 -3.89 -0.44
CA ALA A 25 10.78 -3.72 0.51
C ALA A 25 10.77 -2.33 1.16
N SER A 26 10.55 -1.28 0.36
CA SER A 26 10.51 0.10 0.85
C SER A 26 9.37 0.30 1.85
N GLY A 27 8.16 -0.15 1.52
CA GLY A 27 7.02 -0.04 2.42
C GLY A 27 7.21 -0.83 3.72
N ARG A 28 7.80 -2.02 3.64
CA ARG A 28 8.13 -2.81 4.82
C ARG A 28 9.10 -2.08 5.75
N GLY A 29 10.06 -1.37 5.19
CA GLY A 29 11.00 -0.55 5.96
C GLY A 29 10.28 0.53 6.75
N PHE A 30 9.36 1.25 6.12
CA PHE A 30 8.55 2.27 6.81
C PHE A 30 7.67 1.66 7.89
N LEU A 31 7.06 0.51 7.62
CA LEU A 31 6.23 -0.18 8.62
C LEU A 31 7.05 -0.61 9.84
N SER A 32 8.29 -1.07 9.62
CA SER A 32 9.17 -1.49 10.72
C SER A 32 9.57 -0.33 11.62
N SER A 33 9.59 0.89 11.09
CA SER A 33 9.94 2.11 11.84
C SER A 33 8.73 2.82 12.42
N ALA A 34 7.52 2.35 12.13
CA ALA A 34 6.29 3.05 12.51
C ALA A 34 5.95 2.83 13.98
N SER A 35 5.27 3.84 14.56
CA SER A 35 4.67 3.72 15.88
C SER A 35 3.41 2.85 15.80
N ARG A 36 3.29 1.88 16.72
CA ARG A 36 2.07 1.06 16.83
C ARG A 36 0.84 1.91 17.15
N ALA A 37 1.04 2.97 17.94
CA ALA A 37 -0.06 3.82 18.39
C ALA A 37 -0.64 4.64 17.23
N ASP A 38 0.19 5.12 16.33
CA ASP A 38 -0.23 6.01 15.24
C ASP A 38 -0.67 5.25 13.99
N GLY A 39 -0.10 4.08 13.76
CA GLY A 39 -0.33 3.34 12.53
C GLY A 39 0.32 4.00 11.32
N VAL A 40 -0.03 3.51 10.15
CA VAL A 40 0.51 3.98 8.86
C VAL A 40 -0.60 4.11 7.85
N VAL A 41 -0.63 5.23 7.13
CA VAL A 41 -1.50 5.42 5.96
C VAL A 41 -0.61 5.56 4.72
N PHE A 42 -0.81 4.71 3.74
CA PHE A 42 -0.20 4.85 2.42
C PHE A 42 -1.16 5.62 1.53
N ASP A 43 -0.74 6.79 1.08
CA ASP A 43 -1.52 7.62 0.16
C ASP A 43 -1.15 7.27 -1.27
N LEU A 44 -2.11 6.77 -2.02
CA LEU A 44 -1.92 6.30 -3.40
C LEU A 44 -2.38 7.33 -4.44
N SER A 45 -2.68 8.56 -4.04
CA SER A 45 -3.19 9.59 -4.95
C SER A 45 -2.24 9.92 -6.10
N ALA A 46 -0.94 9.69 -5.93
CA ALA A 46 0.07 9.94 -6.96
C ALA A 46 0.42 8.69 -7.79
N VAL A 47 -0.26 7.57 -7.57
CA VAL A 47 -0.09 6.35 -8.36
C VAL A 47 -0.98 6.46 -9.59
N GLU A 48 -0.37 6.51 -10.77
CA GLU A 48 -1.10 6.71 -12.04
C GLU A 48 -1.44 5.41 -12.74
N GLU A 49 -0.64 4.37 -12.52
CA GLU A 49 -0.74 3.13 -13.29
C GLU A 49 -0.52 1.93 -12.38
N THR A 50 -1.38 0.92 -12.49
CA THR A 50 -1.28 -0.31 -11.69
C THR A 50 -1.52 -1.53 -12.58
N ASP A 51 -0.93 -2.67 -12.18
CA ASP A 51 -1.30 -3.99 -12.65
C ASP A 51 -1.63 -4.88 -11.44
N SER A 52 -1.85 -6.17 -11.65
CA SER A 52 -2.23 -7.07 -10.56
C SER A 52 -1.16 -7.17 -9.46
N SER A 53 0.10 -6.86 -9.77
CA SER A 53 1.16 -6.87 -8.75
C SER A 53 0.97 -5.80 -7.69
N ALA A 54 0.23 -4.72 -7.99
CA ALA A 54 -0.08 -3.69 -7.02
C ALA A 54 -0.85 -4.25 -5.83
N LEU A 55 -1.83 -5.12 -6.08
CA LEU A 55 -2.57 -5.80 -5.00
C LEU A 55 -1.64 -6.68 -4.17
N SER A 56 -0.72 -7.40 -4.81
CA SER A 56 0.26 -8.24 -4.10
C SER A 56 1.12 -7.39 -3.16
N VAL A 57 1.55 -6.22 -3.61
CA VAL A 57 2.33 -5.28 -2.78
C VAL A 57 1.50 -4.81 -1.58
N ILE A 58 0.27 -4.36 -1.81
CA ILE A 58 -0.63 -3.90 -0.73
C ILE A 58 -0.84 -5.00 0.31
N PHE A 59 -1.16 -6.21 -0.12
CA PHE A 59 -1.38 -7.31 0.82
C PHE A 59 -0.09 -7.77 1.49
N GLY A 60 1.05 -7.67 0.82
CA GLY A 60 2.37 -7.91 1.41
C GLY A 60 2.66 -6.91 2.55
N TRP A 61 2.39 -5.64 2.32
CA TRP A 61 2.50 -4.61 3.37
C TRP A 61 1.55 -4.91 4.53
N LEU A 62 0.31 -5.29 4.23
CA LEU A 62 -0.69 -5.59 5.26
C LEU A 62 -0.25 -6.75 6.13
N ARG A 63 0.29 -7.83 5.55
CA ARG A 63 0.82 -8.96 6.32
C ARG A 63 1.97 -8.53 7.24
N THR A 64 2.86 -7.69 6.74
CA THR A 64 3.97 -7.14 7.54
C THR A 64 3.44 -6.30 8.70
N ALA A 65 2.48 -5.42 8.42
CA ALA A 65 1.87 -4.56 9.45
C ALA A 65 1.20 -5.40 10.54
N GLN A 66 0.46 -6.43 10.15
CA GLN A 66 -0.19 -7.34 11.10
C GLN A 66 0.82 -8.07 11.97
N ALA A 67 1.92 -8.54 11.39
CA ALA A 67 2.99 -9.21 12.14
C ALA A 67 3.66 -8.26 13.14
N LEU A 68 3.76 -6.98 12.81
CA LEU A 68 4.38 -5.96 13.67
C LEU A 68 3.40 -5.34 14.66
N GLY A 69 2.11 -5.62 14.54
CA GLY A 69 1.08 -4.99 15.36
C GLY A 69 0.85 -3.52 15.02
N VAL A 70 1.12 -3.13 13.78
CA VAL A 70 0.95 -1.76 13.29
C VAL A 70 -0.34 -1.68 12.48
N GLY A 71 -1.20 -0.71 12.77
CA GLY A 71 -2.38 -0.44 11.97
C GLY A 71 -1.97 0.12 10.61
N MET A 72 -2.58 -0.37 9.53
CA MET A 72 -2.27 0.08 8.17
C MET A 72 -3.55 0.36 7.42
N ARG A 73 -3.56 1.47 6.70
CA ARG A 73 -4.66 1.85 5.79
C ARG A 73 -4.06 2.38 4.49
N ILE A 74 -4.84 2.28 3.41
CA ILE A 74 -4.52 2.94 2.14
C ILE A 74 -5.56 4.02 1.87
N ALA A 75 -5.10 5.17 1.40
CA ALA A 75 -5.95 6.30 1.05
C ALA A 75 -5.86 6.56 -0.45
N ASN A 76 -6.96 6.99 -1.04
CA ASN A 76 -7.04 7.39 -2.44
C ASN A 76 -6.52 6.34 -3.43
N PRO A 77 -6.96 5.08 -3.33
CA PRO A 77 -6.53 4.07 -4.29
C PRO A 77 -7.00 4.43 -5.70
N PRO A 78 -6.18 4.19 -6.73
CA PRO A 78 -6.61 4.47 -8.10
C PRO A 78 -7.76 3.56 -8.51
N ALA A 79 -8.60 4.03 -9.43
CA ALA A 79 -9.77 3.29 -9.90
C ALA A 79 -9.40 1.91 -10.46
N SER A 80 -8.24 1.80 -11.13
CA SER A 80 -7.76 0.53 -11.65
C SER A 80 -7.51 -0.50 -10.56
N MET A 81 -7.01 -0.07 -9.40
CA MET A 81 -6.79 -0.97 -8.26
C MET A 81 -8.13 -1.46 -7.69
N ILE A 82 -9.10 -0.57 -7.56
CA ILE A 82 -10.44 -0.93 -7.09
C ILE A 82 -11.09 -1.95 -8.04
N SER A 83 -10.99 -1.72 -9.34
CA SER A 83 -11.52 -2.63 -10.35
C SER A 83 -10.85 -4.00 -10.30
N GLN A 84 -9.53 -4.03 -10.14
CA GLN A 84 -8.78 -5.28 -10.03
C GLN A 84 -9.15 -6.05 -8.77
N ALA A 85 -9.30 -5.35 -7.64
CA ALA A 85 -9.72 -5.98 -6.40
C ALA A 85 -11.09 -6.63 -6.52
N ALA A 86 -12.02 -5.97 -7.19
CA ALA A 86 -13.34 -6.53 -7.46
C ALA A 86 -13.26 -7.76 -8.36
N LEU A 87 -12.45 -7.69 -9.41
CA LEU A 87 -12.27 -8.79 -10.34
C LEU A 87 -11.72 -10.05 -9.65
N TYR A 88 -10.79 -9.88 -8.72
CA TYR A 88 -10.20 -11.00 -7.97
C TYR A 88 -10.97 -11.36 -6.71
N GLY A 89 -12.08 -10.69 -6.42
CA GLY A 89 -12.92 -11.00 -5.26
C GLY A 89 -12.30 -10.62 -3.92
N VAL A 90 -11.41 -9.63 -3.89
CA VAL A 90 -10.69 -9.22 -2.67
C VAL A 90 -11.01 -7.80 -2.22
N SER A 91 -12.07 -7.20 -2.73
CA SER A 91 -12.46 -5.83 -2.38
C SER A 91 -12.58 -5.62 -0.88
N ASP A 92 -13.22 -6.57 -0.17
CA ASP A 92 -13.47 -6.47 1.26
C ASP A 92 -12.19 -6.62 2.10
N SER A 93 -11.12 -7.11 1.49
CA SER A 93 -9.83 -7.29 2.17
C SER A 93 -8.91 -6.07 2.05
N LEU A 94 -9.27 -5.08 1.23
CA LEU A 94 -8.48 -3.85 1.10
C LEU A 94 -8.61 -3.01 2.37
N PRO A 95 -7.47 -2.60 2.99
CA PRO A 95 -7.50 -1.81 4.21
C PRO A 95 -7.75 -0.32 3.90
N LEU A 96 -8.93 0.02 3.41
CA LEU A 96 -9.27 1.38 3.01
C LEU A 96 -9.39 2.33 4.21
N ALA A 97 -8.85 3.53 4.03
CA ALA A 97 -8.96 4.59 5.02
C ALA A 97 -10.36 5.19 5.06
#